data_4643a0c830c6924449a87cbe05323f2c
#
_entry.id   4643a0c830c6924449a87cbe05323f2c
#
_cell.length_a   1.000
_cell.length_b   1.000
_cell.length_c   1.000
_cell.angle_alpha   90.00
_cell.angle_beta   90.00
_cell.angle_gamma   90.00
#
_symmetry.space_group_name_H-M   'P 1'
#
loop_
_entity.id
_entity.type
_entity.pdbx_description
1 polymer ?
#
loop_
_entity_poly.entity_id
_entity_poly.type
_entity_poly.pdbx_seq_one_letter_code
_entity_poly.pdbx_strand_id
1 'polypeptide(L)'
;MAHAAPAPSWFDPSTTDPQAIRSEDSQEMLRQWQGFMTARLVLGLVLVSLQTALYLTGTPHSKTQIGISAAYLAGTLASKLLIRPRPLGQSFNRVWGALVGLDLLTFSVLQMLQTGAGSSINYTPLFALPILVASVLGSLRLALGTAAGITVLMLIEALLSYLKGPTDVTPYFAQSALSGVGYFAIAWLSNQLSTRLANEAQRARQSQLAASIQRQVNELVIESLPDGVLVVDEKDCVRAANPAARQLLGSQQKLGTPIFDLKDEAGWRPLLNLTRLSVGTGLSHEEDVTIRHGTDGPRRLHARTRLAAPNGHAGESLCVLFLQDQRELEARVRTERMAGMGRLSTAVAHEIRNPLSAIT
;
A
#
# COMPACT_ATOMS: atom_id res chain seq x y z
N MET A 1 18.29 -30.42 7.42
CA MET A 1 17.94 -29.90 6.08
C MET A 1 17.85 -28.39 6.20
N ALA A 2 18.89 -27.68 5.79
CA ALA A 2 18.93 -26.22 5.83
C ALA A 2 18.13 -25.70 4.63
N HIS A 3 17.06 -24.95 4.88
CA HIS A 3 16.37 -24.20 3.84
C HIS A 3 17.35 -23.16 3.28
N ALA A 4 17.75 -23.34 2.02
CA ALA A 4 18.47 -22.32 1.28
C ALA A 4 17.58 -21.07 1.16
N ALA A 5 18.13 -19.91 1.54
CA ALA A 5 17.47 -18.64 1.34
C ALA A 5 17.21 -18.43 -0.16
N PRO A 6 16.07 -17.89 -0.56
CA PRO A 6 15.79 -17.60 -1.96
C PRO A 6 16.83 -16.64 -2.51
N ALA A 7 17.30 -16.93 -3.75
CA ALA A 7 18.26 -16.07 -4.44
C ALA A 7 17.72 -14.65 -4.58
N PRO A 8 18.56 -13.62 -4.44
CA PRO A 8 18.11 -12.24 -4.62
C PRO A 8 17.59 -12.03 -6.04
N SER A 9 16.43 -11.38 -6.15
CA SER A 9 15.80 -11.07 -7.41
C SER A 9 16.64 -10.09 -8.25
N TRP A 10 16.47 -10.08 -9.57
CA TRP A 10 17.21 -9.20 -10.51
C TRP A 10 16.95 -7.73 -10.31
N PHE A 11 15.74 -7.42 -9.91
CA PHE A 11 15.26 -6.09 -9.61
C PHE A 11 15.17 -5.99 -8.10
N ASP A 12 15.86 -5.00 -7.54
CA ASP A 12 15.91 -4.63 -6.14
C ASP A 12 14.83 -5.31 -5.27
N PRO A 13 15.22 -6.11 -4.28
CA PRO A 13 14.30 -6.84 -3.44
C PRO A 13 13.64 -5.92 -2.40
N SER A 14 12.94 -4.90 -2.83
CA SER A 14 11.83 -4.39 -2.01
C SER A 14 10.73 -5.45 -2.07
N THR A 15 11.08 -6.63 -1.58
CA THR A 15 10.17 -7.74 -1.34
C THR A 15 9.01 -7.20 -0.56
N THR A 16 7.87 -7.16 -1.18
CA THR A 16 6.58 -6.99 -0.53
C THR A 16 6.37 -8.24 0.33
N ASP A 17 7.09 -8.29 1.46
CA ASP A 17 6.91 -9.33 2.46
C ASP A 17 5.45 -9.22 2.93
N PRO A 18 4.63 -10.29 2.85
CA PRO A 18 3.28 -10.28 3.38
C PRO A 18 3.21 -9.88 4.85
N GLN A 19 4.31 -10.04 5.59
CA GLN A 19 4.45 -9.56 6.96
C GLN A 19 4.65 -8.04 7.02
N ALA A 20 5.34 -7.43 6.04
CA ALA A 20 5.50 -5.99 5.95
C ALA A 20 4.17 -5.28 5.68
N ILE A 21 3.34 -5.81 4.77
CA ILE A 21 2.00 -5.27 4.48
C ILE A 21 1.11 -5.34 5.72
N ARG A 22 1.12 -6.46 6.46
CA ARG A 22 0.36 -6.58 7.71
C ARG A 22 0.87 -5.66 8.81
N SER A 23 2.17 -5.40 8.86
CA SER A 23 2.77 -4.48 9.82
C SER A 23 2.41 -3.02 9.51
N GLU A 24 2.36 -2.63 8.25
CA GLU A 24 1.93 -1.29 7.82
C GLU A 24 0.46 -1.03 8.12
N ASP A 25 -0.44 -1.97 7.81
CA ASP A 25 -1.87 -1.87 8.16
C ASP A 25 -2.07 -1.75 9.68
N SER A 26 -1.30 -2.50 10.45
CA SER A 26 -1.34 -2.43 11.92
C SER A 26 -0.81 -1.11 12.46
N GLN A 27 0.21 -0.52 11.84
CA GLN A 27 0.78 0.77 12.24
C GLN A 27 -0.16 1.93 11.88
N GLU A 28 -0.79 1.90 10.70
CA GLU A 28 -1.75 2.93 10.29
C GLU A 28 -2.97 2.94 11.21
N MET A 29 -3.51 1.77 11.54
CA MET A 29 -4.58 1.61 12.51
C MET A 29 -4.20 2.15 13.89
N LEU A 30 -2.98 1.87 14.34
CA LEU A 30 -2.48 2.36 15.63
C LEU A 30 -2.37 3.88 15.64
N ARG A 31 -1.89 4.49 14.54
CA ARG A 31 -1.79 5.95 14.41
C ARG A 31 -3.16 6.62 14.47
N GLN A 32 -4.16 6.08 13.78
CA GLN A 32 -5.51 6.63 13.79
C GLN A 32 -6.14 6.52 15.19
N TRP A 33 -6.01 5.37 15.86
CA TRP A 33 -6.44 5.19 17.24
C TRP A 33 -5.77 6.21 18.17
N GLN A 34 -4.46 6.32 18.10
CA GLN A 34 -3.69 7.26 18.92
C GLN A 34 -4.10 8.72 18.65
N GLY A 35 -4.35 9.07 17.38
CA GLY A 35 -4.82 10.39 17.00
C GLY A 35 -6.13 10.77 17.70
N PHE A 36 -7.15 9.90 17.63
CA PHE A 36 -8.44 10.15 18.29
C PHE A 36 -8.33 10.20 19.81
N MET A 37 -7.58 9.26 20.41
CA MET A 37 -7.39 9.26 21.87
C MET A 37 -6.60 10.47 22.36
N THR A 38 -5.65 10.94 21.57
CA THR A 38 -4.88 12.15 21.89
C THR A 38 -5.75 13.40 21.77
N ALA A 39 -6.59 13.52 20.74
CA ALA A 39 -7.52 14.63 20.58
C ALA A 39 -8.49 14.73 21.77
N ARG A 40 -9.06 13.62 22.22
CA ARG A 40 -9.94 13.57 23.40
C ARG A 40 -9.21 13.97 24.68
N LEU A 41 -7.97 13.52 24.86
CA LEU A 41 -7.17 13.84 26.03
C LEU A 41 -6.81 15.33 26.05
N VAL A 42 -6.38 15.90 24.91
CA VAL A 42 -6.10 17.33 24.76
C VAL A 42 -7.35 18.15 25.06
N LEU A 43 -8.51 17.72 24.53
CA LEU A 43 -9.77 18.40 24.79
C LEU A 43 -10.12 18.39 26.29
N GLY A 44 -9.98 17.23 26.95
CA GLY A 44 -10.20 17.12 28.40
C GLY A 44 -9.27 18.01 29.21
N LEU A 45 -7.98 18.08 28.80
CA LEU A 45 -7.01 18.97 29.46
C LEU A 45 -7.38 20.44 29.28
N VAL A 46 -7.75 20.85 28.05
CA VAL A 46 -8.19 22.22 27.75
C VAL A 46 -9.45 22.59 28.59
N LEU A 47 -10.41 21.68 28.67
CA LEU A 47 -11.63 21.91 29.48
C LEU A 47 -11.31 22.14 30.97
N VAL A 48 -10.49 21.26 31.54
CA VAL A 48 -10.11 21.40 32.97
C VAL A 48 -9.33 22.68 33.18
N SER A 49 -8.34 22.98 32.35
CA SER A 49 -7.51 24.17 32.46
C SER A 49 -8.31 25.45 32.31
N LEU A 50 -9.21 25.52 31.31
CA LEU A 50 -10.07 26.68 31.08
C LEU A 50 -11.02 26.93 32.23
N GLN A 51 -11.71 25.89 32.71
CA GLN A 51 -12.65 26.03 33.82
C GLN A 51 -11.96 26.39 35.14
N THR A 52 -10.77 25.83 35.37
CA THR A 52 -9.95 26.19 36.53
C THR A 52 -9.50 27.64 36.49
N ALA A 53 -9.04 28.10 35.32
CA ALA A 53 -8.65 29.51 35.13
C ALA A 53 -9.82 30.46 35.38
N LEU A 54 -10.99 30.17 34.83
CA LEU A 54 -12.19 30.96 35.01
C LEU A 54 -12.66 30.97 36.48
N TYR A 55 -12.54 29.85 37.18
CA TYR A 55 -12.82 29.78 38.60
C TYR A 55 -11.88 30.70 39.44
N LEU A 56 -10.58 30.74 39.09
CA LEU A 56 -9.59 31.59 39.76
C LEU A 56 -9.79 33.08 39.45
N THR A 57 -10.39 33.46 38.34
CA THR A 57 -10.73 34.85 37.99
C THR A 57 -12.01 35.36 38.66
N GLY A 58 -12.65 34.54 39.50
CA GLY A 58 -13.84 34.93 40.25
C GLY A 58 -15.14 34.92 39.46
N THR A 59 -15.14 34.35 38.24
CA THR A 59 -16.39 34.13 37.52
C THR A 59 -17.23 33.05 38.20
N PRO A 60 -18.58 33.14 38.18
CA PRO A 60 -19.47 32.19 38.89
C PRO A 60 -19.46 30.83 38.22
N HIS A 61 -18.36 30.09 38.35
CA HIS A 61 -18.22 28.71 37.85
C HIS A 61 -18.40 27.73 39.00
N SER A 62 -19.19 26.69 38.76
CA SER A 62 -19.46 25.66 39.76
C SER A 62 -18.26 24.70 39.87
N LYS A 63 -17.84 24.37 41.09
CA LYS A 63 -16.87 23.30 41.37
C LYS A 63 -17.28 21.97 40.74
N THR A 64 -18.58 21.74 40.54
CA THR A 64 -19.12 20.56 39.87
C THR A 64 -18.70 20.47 38.38
N GLN A 65 -18.64 21.60 37.66
CA GLN A 65 -18.19 21.62 36.26
C GLN A 65 -16.73 21.20 36.12
N ILE A 66 -15.87 21.72 37.03
CA ILE A 66 -14.45 21.32 37.08
C ILE A 66 -14.33 19.82 37.40
N GLY A 67 -15.13 19.33 38.36
CA GLY A 67 -15.16 17.91 38.72
C GLY A 67 -15.56 16.99 37.56
N ILE A 68 -16.58 17.38 36.79
CA ILE A 68 -17.03 16.63 35.62
C ILE A 68 -15.94 16.62 34.53
N SER A 69 -15.31 17.76 34.26
CA SER A 69 -14.24 17.84 33.27
C SER A 69 -12.99 17.06 33.69
N ALA A 70 -12.67 17.06 35.00
CA ALA A 70 -11.59 16.23 35.52
C ALA A 70 -11.92 14.73 35.45
N ALA A 71 -13.17 14.33 35.71
CA ALA A 71 -13.64 12.96 35.54
C ALA A 71 -13.58 12.52 34.06
N TYR A 72 -13.95 13.42 33.16
CA TYR A 72 -13.79 13.19 31.69
C TYR A 72 -12.34 12.99 31.29
N LEU A 73 -11.43 13.86 31.77
CA LEU A 73 -9.99 13.74 31.53
C LEU A 73 -9.44 12.41 32.06
N ALA A 74 -9.81 12.03 33.31
CA ALA A 74 -9.42 10.75 33.87
C ALA A 74 -9.97 9.57 33.08
N GLY A 75 -11.22 9.63 32.62
CA GLY A 75 -11.86 8.61 31.79
C GLY A 75 -11.21 8.47 30.40
N THR A 76 -10.83 9.59 29.78
CA THR A 76 -10.10 9.57 28.49
C THR A 76 -8.68 9.02 28.66
N LEU A 77 -7.99 9.36 29.74
CA LEU A 77 -6.68 8.82 30.06
C LEU A 77 -6.75 7.31 30.32
N ALA A 78 -7.72 6.89 31.16
CA ALA A 78 -7.94 5.48 31.43
C ALA A 78 -8.29 4.70 30.16
N SER A 79 -9.13 5.24 29.28
CA SER A 79 -9.46 4.61 28.00
C SER A 79 -8.25 4.47 27.10
N LYS A 80 -7.35 5.46 27.05
CA LYS A 80 -6.10 5.40 26.28
C LYS A 80 -5.12 4.35 26.79
N LEU A 81 -5.07 4.14 28.13
CA LEU A 81 -4.14 3.21 28.77
C LEU A 81 -4.67 1.77 28.82
N LEU A 82 -5.97 1.60 29.06
CA LEU A 82 -6.55 0.27 29.28
C LEU A 82 -7.15 -0.37 28.02
N ILE A 83 -7.62 0.44 27.08
CA ILE A 83 -8.26 -0.10 25.88
C ILE A 83 -7.21 -0.32 24.80
N ARG A 84 -7.07 -1.59 24.37
CA ARG A 84 -6.20 -1.94 23.24
C ARG A 84 -6.74 -1.35 21.94
N PRO A 85 -5.86 -0.86 21.04
CA PRO A 85 -6.27 -0.36 19.73
C PRO A 85 -7.03 -1.44 18.96
N ARG A 86 -8.16 -1.05 18.40
CA ARG A 86 -9.02 -1.93 17.61
C ARG A 86 -9.21 -1.37 16.22
N PRO A 87 -9.27 -2.23 15.19
CA PRO A 87 -9.44 -1.78 13.81
C PRO A 87 -10.73 -0.97 13.66
N LEU A 88 -10.62 0.09 12.87
CA LEU A 88 -11.75 0.81 12.33
C LEU A 88 -12.41 -0.13 11.31
N GLY A 89 -13.49 -0.78 11.68
CA GLY A 89 -14.22 -1.69 10.81
C GLY A 89 -15.53 -1.05 10.32
N GLN A 90 -16.05 -1.56 9.21
CA GLN A 90 -17.34 -1.13 8.65
C GLN A 90 -18.54 -1.45 9.57
N SER A 91 -18.33 -2.20 10.65
CA SER A 91 -19.36 -2.54 11.63
C SER A 91 -19.19 -1.73 12.91
N PHE A 92 -20.31 -1.24 13.43
CA PHE A 92 -20.36 -0.52 14.71
C PHE A 92 -19.79 -1.39 15.83
N ASN A 93 -18.64 -0.98 16.37
CA ASN A 93 -18.04 -1.65 17.50
C ASN A 93 -18.58 -1.02 18.80
N ARG A 94 -19.11 -1.85 19.71
CA ARG A 94 -19.67 -1.41 21.02
C ARG A 94 -18.70 -0.51 21.82
N VAL A 95 -17.40 -0.74 21.69
CA VAL A 95 -16.38 0.06 22.38
C VAL A 95 -16.36 1.50 21.87
N TRP A 96 -16.42 1.68 20.54
CA TRP A 96 -16.47 3.01 19.92
C TRP A 96 -17.78 3.71 20.25
N GLY A 97 -18.91 2.99 20.21
CA GLY A 97 -20.20 3.52 20.64
C GLY A 97 -20.18 4.00 22.08
N ALA A 98 -19.57 3.27 22.99
CA ALA A 98 -19.42 3.67 24.39
C ALA A 98 -18.53 4.91 24.55
N LEU A 99 -17.46 5.04 23.76
CA LEU A 99 -16.58 6.22 23.80
C LEU A 99 -17.29 7.47 23.27
N VAL A 100 -18.00 7.37 22.16
CA VAL A 100 -18.82 8.48 21.61
C VAL A 100 -19.94 8.83 22.58
N GLY A 101 -20.59 7.83 23.17
CA GLY A 101 -21.62 8.04 24.19
C GLY A 101 -21.13 8.76 25.43
N LEU A 102 -19.92 8.45 25.89
CA LEU A 102 -19.27 9.13 27.03
C LEU A 102 -19.03 10.62 26.68
N ASP A 103 -18.53 10.91 25.49
CA ASP A 103 -18.31 12.30 25.05
C ASP A 103 -19.62 13.08 25.00
N LEU A 104 -20.67 12.49 24.37
CA LEU A 104 -21.99 13.10 24.29
C LEU A 104 -22.58 13.38 25.67
N LEU A 105 -22.51 12.39 26.54
CA LEU A 105 -23.04 12.52 27.90
C LEU A 105 -22.32 13.64 28.67
N THR A 106 -20.99 13.67 28.63
CA THR A 106 -20.20 14.67 29.34
C THR A 106 -20.48 16.08 28.83
N PHE A 107 -20.49 16.27 27.53
CA PHE A 107 -20.72 17.59 26.93
C PHE A 107 -22.16 18.06 27.15
N SER A 108 -23.13 17.14 27.10
CA SER A 108 -24.53 17.47 27.40
C SER A 108 -24.72 17.89 28.85
N VAL A 109 -24.10 17.20 29.81
CA VAL A 109 -24.16 17.56 31.23
C VAL A 109 -23.49 18.91 31.47
N LEU A 110 -22.31 19.16 30.86
CA LEU A 110 -21.65 20.47 30.97
C LEU A 110 -22.50 21.59 30.38
N GLN A 111 -23.17 21.36 29.26
CA GLN A 111 -24.07 22.32 28.63
C GLN A 111 -25.29 22.62 29.52
N MET A 112 -25.93 21.59 30.08
CA MET A 112 -27.10 21.76 30.98
C MET A 112 -26.75 22.51 32.30
N LEU A 113 -25.56 22.30 32.84
CA LEU A 113 -25.11 23.02 34.06
C LEU A 113 -24.80 24.50 33.77
N GLN A 114 -24.57 24.86 32.51
CA GLN A 114 -24.29 26.24 32.14
C GLN A 114 -25.54 27.11 32.13
N THR A 115 -26.67 26.59 31.66
CA THR A 115 -27.92 27.36 31.52
C THR A 115 -28.45 27.95 32.83
N GLY A 116 -27.92 27.51 33.97
CA GLY A 116 -28.31 28.04 35.30
C GLY A 116 -27.35 29.07 35.92
N ALA A 117 -26.13 29.21 35.39
CA ALA A 117 -25.04 29.88 36.09
C ALA A 117 -24.63 31.26 35.55
N GLY A 118 -25.29 31.78 34.51
CA GLY A 118 -24.91 33.09 33.92
C GLY A 118 -23.52 33.12 33.26
N SER A 119 -22.92 31.96 32.99
CA SER A 119 -21.59 31.85 32.42
C SER A 119 -21.62 32.00 30.91
N SER A 120 -20.61 32.66 30.34
CA SER A 120 -20.52 32.99 28.93
C SER A 120 -19.85 31.90 28.03
N ILE A 121 -19.55 30.72 28.59
CA ILE A 121 -18.86 29.65 27.84
C ILE A 121 -19.86 28.90 26.97
N ASN A 122 -19.60 28.82 25.71
CA ASN A 122 -20.41 28.04 24.77
C ASN A 122 -19.73 26.68 24.50
N TYR A 123 -20.31 25.57 25.01
CA TYR A 123 -19.81 24.20 24.76
C TYR A 123 -20.31 23.59 23.47
N THR A 124 -21.19 24.27 22.71
CA THR A 124 -21.73 23.81 21.44
C THR A 124 -20.64 23.28 20.47
N PRO A 125 -19.49 23.96 20.27
CA PRO A 125 -18.48 23.46 19.34
C PRO A 125 -17.88 22.09 19.70
N LEU A 126 -17.93 21.69 20.98
CA LEU A 126 -17.37 20.42 21.45
C LEU A 126 -18.09 19.20 20.87
N PHE A 127 -19.38 19.35 20.55
CA PHE A 127 -20.17 18.30 19.93
C PHE A 127 -19.70 17.91 18.52
N ALA A 128 -18.88 18.74 17.87
CA ALA A 128 -18.25 18.38 16.60
C ALA A 128 -17.34 17.14 16.72
N LEU A 129 -16.65 16.96 17.89
CA LEU A 129 -15.75 15.83 18.06
C LEU A 129 -16.45 14.46 17.99
N PRO A 130 -17.51 14.18 18.78
CA PRO A 130 -18.23 12.91 18.67
C PRO A 130 -18.87 12.70 17.30
N ILE A 131 -19.29 13.76 16.59
CA ILE A 131 -19.79 13.67 15.23
C ILE A 131 -18.69 13.25 14.24
N LEU A 132 -17.51 13.87 14.36
CA LEU A 132 -16.34 13.51 13.55
C LEU A 132 -15.95 12.05 13.79
N VAL A 133 -15.88 11.62 15.06
CA VAL A 133 -15.58 10.23 15.40
C VAL A 133 -16.63 9.29 14.80
N ALA A 134 -17.92 9.59 14.95
CA ALA A 134 -19.00 8.78 14.39
C ALA A 134 -18.97 8.72 12.86
N SER A 135 -18.56 9.80 12.19
CA SER A 135 -18.49 9.87 10.70
C SER A 135 -17.28 9.10 10.14
N VAL A 136 -16.16 9.07 10.84
CA VAL A 136 -14.95 8.35 10.42
C VAL A 136 -15.03 6.86 10.74
N LEU A 137 -15.59 6.51 11.91
CA LEU A 137 -15.66 5.14 12.42
C LEU A 137 -16.87 4.38 11.93
N GLY A 138 -17.93 5.09 11.54
CA GLY A 138 -19.23 4.51 11.29
C GLY A 138 -19.72 4.71 9.86
N SER A 139 -20.97 4.35 9.68
CA SER A 139 -21.71 4.62 8.46
C SER A 139 -22.28 6.03 8.48
N LEU A 140 -22.64 6.56 7.29
CA LEU A 140 -23.36 7.85 7.17
C LEU A 140 -24.59 7.90 8.10
N ARG A 141 -25.27 6.78 8.29
CA ARG A 141 -26.45 6.69 9.18
C ARG A 141 -26.11 6.99 10.64
N LEU A 142 -24.94 6.50 11.12
CA LEU A 142 -24.48 6.77 12.47
C LEU A 142 -24.06 8.24 12.63
N ALA A 143 -23.33 8.79 11.66
CA ALA A 143 -22.92 10.18 11.69
C ALA A 143 -24.12 11.13 11.70
N LEU A 144 -25.10 10.88 10.81
CA LEU A 144 -26.33 11.68 10.77
C LEU A 144 -27.20 11.45 12.02
N GLY A 145 -27.25 10.22 12.54
CA GLY A 145 -27.97 9.89 13.77
C GLY A 145 -27.39 10.60 14.98
N THR A 146 -26.06 10.69 15.11
CA THR A 146 -25.41 11.45 16.20
C THR A 146 -25.66 12.95 16.05
N ALA A 147 -25.56 13.51 14.83
CA ALA A 147 -25.89 14.91 14.59
C ALA A 147 -27.36 15.23 14.93
N ALA A 148 -28.30 14.37 14.53
CA ALA A 148 -29.71 14.50 14.86
C ALA A 148 -29.96 14.43 16.37
N GLY A 149 -29.33 13.46 17.05
CA GLY A 149 -29.46 13.32 18.50
C GLY A 149 -28.97 14.56 19.26
N ILE A 150 -27.83 15.12 18.85
CA ILE A 150 -27.29 16.36 19.45
C ILE A 150 -28.22 17.55 19.17
N THR A 151 -28.70 17.69 17.95
CA THR A 151 -29.63 18.78 17.56
C THR A 151 -30.91 18.72 18.36
N VAL A 152 -31.51 17.52 18.51
CA VAL A 152 -32.72 17.32 19.33
C VAL A 152 -32.42 17.66 20.81
N LEU A 153 -31.27 17.24 21.35
CA LEU A 153 -30.89 17.55 22.71
C LEU A 153 -30.79 19.07 22.94
N MET A 154 -30.18 19.81 22.01
CA MET A 154 -30.10 21.27 22.08
C MET A 154 -31.47 21.95 21.96
N LEU A 155 -32.37 21.44 21.13
CA LEU A 155 -33.72 21.94 21.02
C LEU A 155 -34.53 21.68 22.31
N ILE A 156 -34.34 20.51 22.94
CA ILE A 156 -34.95 20.19 24.24
C ILE A 156 -34.43 21.16 25.32
N GLU A 157 -33.13 21.44 25.31
CA GLU A 157 -32.55 22.41 26.23
C GLU A 157 -33.15 23.83 26.08
N ALA A 158 -33.27 24.28 24.80
CA ALA A 158 -33.92 25.54 24.50
C ALA A 158 -35.39 25.57 24.95
N LEU A 159 -36.12 24.47 24.78
CA LEU A 159 -37.52 24.33 25.23
C LEU A 159 -37.60 24.33 26.77
N LEU A 160 -36.73 23.62 27.47
CA LEU A 160 -36.70 23.61 28.94
C LEU A 160 -36.37 25.00 29.51
N SER A 161 -35.51 25.77 28.83
CA SER A 161 -35.21 27.15 29.21
C SER A 161 -36.44 28.07 29.04
N TYR A 162 -37.25 27.84 28.01
CA TYR A 162 -38.53 28.53 27.80
C TYR A 162 -39.52 28.25 28.92
N LEU A 163 -39.60 27.00 29.35
CA LEU A 163 -40.56 26.59 30.42
C LEU A 163 -40.18 27.11 31.79
N LYS A 164 -38.92 27.52 32.04
CA LYS A 164 -38.45 28.03 33.34
C LYS A 164 -38.76 29.51 33.61
N GLY A 165 -39.11 30.27 32.61
CA GLY A 165 -39.48 31.68 32.81
C GLY A 165 -39.56 32.50 31.50
N PRO A 166 -40.09 33.75 31.53
CA PRO A 166 -40.20 34.60 30.37
C PRO A 166 -38.88 35.26 29.98
N THR A 167 -37.96 34.46 29.49
CA THR A 167 -36.71 34.92 28.86
C THR A 167 -36.91 34.99 27.36
N ASP A 168 -36.23 35.90 26.67
CA ASP A 168 -36.23 35.89 25.21
C ASP A 168 -35.49 34.65 24.73
N VAL A 169 -36.24 33.67 24.27
CA VAL A 169 -35.75 32.34 23.88
C VAL A 169 -35.38 32.26 22.41
N THR A 170 -35.71 33.29 21.64
CA THR A 170 -35.43 33.36 20.21
C THR A 170 -33.94 33.06 19.88
N PRO A 171 -32.94 33.64 20.63
CA PRO A 171 -31.54 33.35 20.34
C PRO A 171 -31.15 31.90 20.61
N TYR A 172 -31.74 31.24 21.64
CA TYR A 172 -31.45 29.83 21.95
C TYR A 172 -31.94 28.87 20.87
N PHE A 173 -33.16 29.09 20.36
CA PHE A 173 -33.72 28.31 19.26
C PHE A 173 -32.93 28.54 17.96
N ALA A 174 -32.60 29.80 17.64
CA ALA A 174 -31.81 30.15 16.47
C ALA A 174 -30.40 29.53 16.53
N GLN A 175 -29.75 29.58 17.69
CA GLN A 175 -28.44 28.96 17.91
C GLN A 175 -28.52 27.43 17.74
N SER A 176 -29.51 26.77 18.34
CA SER A 176 -29.69 25.33 18.24
C SER A 176 -29.94 24.88 16.80
N ALA A 177 -30.78 25.61 16.07
CA ALA A 177 -31.08 25.33 14.67
C ALA A 177 -29.82 25.52 13.79
N LEU A 178 -29.09 26.62 13.94
CA LEU A 178 -27.89 26.91 13.17
C LEU A 178 -26.78 25.90 13.46
N SER A 179 -26.57 25.57 14.74
CA SER A 179 -25.59 24.54 15.14
C SER A 179 -25.98 23.17 14.59
N GLY A 180 -27.28 22.82 14.63
CA GLY A 180 -27.80 21.61 14.02
C GLY A 180 -27.44 21.47 12.55
N VAL A 181 -27.72 22.52 11.75
CA VAL A 181 -27.32 22.55 10.32
C VAL A 181 -25.81 22.34 10.17
N GLY A 182 -25.00 23.01 11.00
CA GLY A 182 -23.54 22.83 11.01
C GLY A 182 -23.13 21.38 11.32
N TYR A 183 -23.79 20.73 12.27
CA TYR A 183 -23.50 19.33 12.64
C TYR A 183 -23.85 18.35 11.51
N PHE A 184 -24.98 18.55 10.85
CA PHE A 184 -25.33 17.74 9.68
C PHE A 184 -24.31 17.93 8.53
N ALA A 185 -23.89 19.18 8.29
CA ALA A 185 -22.87 19.47 7.29
C ALA A 185 -21.53 18.79 7.65
N ILE A 186 -21.07 18.89 8.92
CA ILE A 186 -19.86 18.23 9.38
C ILE A 186 -20.00 16.70 9.23
N ALA A 187 -21.11 16.12 9.67
CA ALA A 187 -21.34 14.68 9.56
C ALA A 187 -21.25 14.19 8.11
N TRP A 188 -21.91 14.90 7.20
CA TRP A 188 -21.94 14.55 5.78
C TRP A 188 -20.58 14.73 5.10
N LEU A 189 -19.94 15.89 5.27
CA LEU A 189 -18.65 16.20 4.67
C LEU A 189 -17.54 15.26 5.19
N SER A 190 -17.49 15.04 6.50
CA SER A 190 -16.49 14.14 7.10
C SER A 190 -16.69 12.70 6.63
N ASN A 191 -17.91 12.22 6.50
CA ASN A 191 -18.18 10.89 5.97
C ASN A 191 -17.79 10.79 4.49
N GLN A 192 -18.13 11.80 3.68
CA GLN A 192 -17.72 11.86 2.28
C GLN A 192 -16.20 11.85 2.11
N LEU A 193 -15.50 12.65 2.92
CA LEU A 193 -14.05 12.70 2.89
C LEU A 193 -13.43 11.37 3.31
N SER A 194 -13.90 10.78 4.42
CA SER A 194 -13.42 9.48 4.90
C SER A 194 -13.62 8.37 3.88
N THR A 195 -14.79 8.32 3.23
CA THR A 195 -15.06 7.30 2.20
C THR A 195 -14.22 7.49 0.94
N ARG A 196 -14.00 8.75 0.52
CA ARG A 196 -13.11 9.04 -0.61
C ARG A 196 -11.68 8.62 -0.32
N LEU A 197 -11.13 9.03 0.84
CA LEU A 197 -9.77 8.67 1.24
C LEU A 197 -9.58 7.15 1.36
N ALA A 198 -10.56 6.44 1.94
CA ALA A 198 -10.53 4.98 2.01
C ALA A 198 -10.52 4.33 0.63
N ASN A 199 -11.35 4.82 -0.30
CA ASN A 199 -11.41 4.32 -1.67
C ASN A 199 -10.12 4.61 -2.45
N GLU A 200 -9.53 5.80 -2.28
CA GLU A 200 -8.26 6.14 -2.92
C GLU A 200 -7.11 5.29 -2.39
N ALA A 201 -7.04 5.09 -1.07
CA ALA A 201 -6.06 4.21 -0.44
C ALA A 201 -6.20 2.76 -0.95
N GLN A 202 -7.44 2.26 -1.07
CA GLN A 202 -7.69 0.92 -1.60
C GLN A 202 -7.28 0.80 -3.08
N ARG A 203 -7.57 1.80 -3.91
CA ARG A 203 -7.14 1.82 -5.33
C ARG A 203 -5.63 1.86 -5.46
N ALA A 204 -4.95 2.69 -4.64
CA ALA A 204 -3.49 2.76 -4.62
C ALA A 204 -2.86 1.41 -4.26
N ARG A 205 -3.38 0.74 -3.22
CA ARG A 205 -2.94 -0.62 -2.84
C ARG A 205 -3.16 -1.64 -3.95
N GLN A 206 -4.33 -1.64 -4.60
CA GLN A 206 -4.61 -2.54 -5.72
C GLN A 206 -3.66 -2.30 -6.89
N SER A 207 -3.37 -1.03 -7.23
CA SER A 207 -2.41 -0.68 -8.26
C SER A 207 -0.99 -1.15 -7.92
N GLN A 208 -0.55 -0.99 -6.66
CA GLN A 208 0.74 -1.48 -6.20
C GLN A 208 0.84 -3.00 -6.27
N LEU A 209 -0.20 -3.72 -5.82
CA LEU A 209 -0.26 -5.18 -5.91
C LEU A 209 -0.21 -5.65 -7.37
N ALA A 210 -0.98 -5.02 -8.26
CA ALA A 210 -0.94 -5.35 -9.68
C ALA A 210 0.45 -5.11 -10.29
N ALA A 211 1.10 -4.00 -9.95
CA ALA A 211 2.45 -3.70 -10.41
C ALA A 211 3.48 -4.71 -9.85
N SER A 212 3.35 -5.13 -8.58
CA SER A 212 4.24 -6.13 -7.99
C SER A 212 4.07 -7.51 -8.63
N ILE A 213 2.83 -7.93 -8.86
CA ILE A 213 2.54 -9.18 -9.57
C ILE A 213 3.10 -9.14 -10.99
N GLN A 214 2.91 -8.03 -11.71
CA GLN A 214 3.44 -7.88 -13.07
C GLN A 214 4.97 -7.97 -13.10
N ARG A 215 5.66 -7.34 -12.13
CA ARG A 215 7.12 -7.47 -11.98
C ARG A 215 7.52 -8.91 -11.72
N GLN A 216 6.86 -9.58 -10.76
CA GLN A 216 7.16 -10.96 -10.41
C GLN A 216 6.95 -11.93 -11.59
N VAL A 217 5.87 -11.73 -12.35
CA VAL A 217 5.62 -12.52 -13.57
C VAL A 217 6.71 -12.28 -14.61
N ASN A 218 7.08 -11.02 -14.87
CA ASN A 218 8.15 -10.68 -15.81
C ASN A 218 9.49 -11.30 -15.37
N GLU A 219 9.79 -11.27 -14.08
CA GLU A 219 11.00 -11.87 -13.50
C GLU A 219 11.00 -13.40 -13.72
N LEU A 220 9.92 -14.07 -13.33
CA LEU A 220 9.78 -15.52 -13.55
C LEU A 220 9.91 -15.91 -15.03
N VAL A 221 9.33 -15.13 -15.93
CA VAL A 221 9.45 -15.37 -17.37
C VAL A 221 10.91 -15.27 -17.82
N ILE A 222 11.62 -14.20 -17.42
CA ILE A 222 13.02 -14.01 -17.78
C ILE A 222 13.92 -15.07 -17.14
N GLU A 223 13.66 -15.45 -15.89
CA GLU A 223 14.40 -16.52 -15.21
C GLU A 223 14.21 -17.91 -15.84
N SER A 224 13.01 -18.17 -16.37
CA SER A 224 12.68 -19.44 -17.01
C SER A 224 13.12 -19.53 -18.47
N LEU A 225 13.59 -18.42 -19.07
CA LEU A 225 14.10 -18.45 -20.46
C LEU A 225 15.33 -19.36 -20.56
N PRO A 226 15.34 -20.31 -21.52
CA PRO A 226 16.52 -21.14 -21.79
C PRO A 226 17.66 -20.35 -22.39
N ASP A 227 17.36 -19.24 -23.05
CA ASP A 227 18.33 -18.35 -23.64
C ASP A 227 18.92 -17.41 -22.59
N GLY A 228 20.23 -17.16 -22.68
CA GLY A 228 20.88 -16.16 -21.81
C GLY A 228 20.43 -14.75 -22.17
N VAL A 229 20.03 -13.97 -21.17
CA VAL A 229 19.68 -12.56 -21.33
C VAL A 229 20.57 -11.71 -20.43
N LEU A 230 21.26 -10.73 -21.02
CA LEU A 230 22.11 -9.76 -20.35
C LEU A 230 21.64 -8.34 -20.66
N VAL A 231 21.66 -7.47 -19.67
CA VAL A 231 21.46 -6.03 -19.84
C VAL A 231 22.77 -5.33 -19.49
N VAL A 232 23.31 -4.60 -20.45
CA VAL A 232 24.62 -3.92 -20.34
C VAL A 232 24.42 -2.42 -20.54
N ASP A 233 25.08 -1.60 -19.74
CA ASP A 233 25.08 -0.15 -19.84
C ASP A 233 26.20 0.36 -20.79
N GLU A 234 26.24 1.68 -21.04
CA GLU A 234 27.25 2.34 -21.86
C GLU A 234 28.68 2.22 -21.29
N LYS A 235 28.82 1.87 -20.03
CA LYS A 235 30.12 1.68 -19.36
C LYS A 235 30.62 0.25 -19.43
N ASP A 236 29.91 -0.63 -20.16
CA ASP A 236 30.16 -2.06 -20.31
C ASP A 236 29.83 -2.89 -19.05
N CYS A 237 29.11 -2.29 -18.10
CA CYS A 237 28.73 -2.92 -16.85
C CYS A 237 27.43 -3.73 -17.04
N VAL A 238 27.39 -4.98 -16.61
CA VAL A 238 26.21 -5.83 -16.66
C VAL A 238 25.28 -5.46 -15.50
N ARG A 239 24.15 -4.85 -15.83
CA ARG A 239 23.13 -4.43 -14.86
C ARG A 239 22.20 -5.58 -14.47
N ALA A 240 21.97 -6.51 -15.39
CA ALA A 240 21.14 -7.68 -15.14
C ALA A 240 21.59 -8.87 -16.01
N ALA A 241 21.49 -10.08 -15.45
CA ALA A 241 21.81 -11.33 -16.14
C ALA A 241 20.90 -12.45 -15.64
N ASN A 242 20.21 -13.19 -16.52
CA ASN A 242 19.37 -14.33 -16.11
C ASN A 242 20.23 -15.55 -15.76
N PRO A 243 19.67 -16.56 -15.09
CA PRO A 243 20.43 -17.76 -14.73
C PRO A 243 21.09 -18.43 -15.92
N ALA A 244 20.42 -18.49 -17.09
CA ALA A 244 20.97 -19.06 -18.29
C ALA A 244 22.21 -18.28 -18.78
N ALA A 245 22.16 -16.94 -18.80
CA ALA A 245 23.32 -16.12 -19.16
C ALA A 245 24.50 -16.33 -18.22
N ARG A 246 24.25 -16.40 -16.92
CA ARG A 246 25.29 -16.66 -15.90
C ARG A 246 25.94 -18.03 -16.11
N GLN A 247 25.13 -19.03 -16.44
CA GLN A 247 25.61 -20.38 -16.71
C GLN A 247 26.44 -20.43 -18.01
N LEU A 248 25.99 -19.73 -19.07
CA LEU A 248 26.72 -19.64 -20.33
C LEU A 248 28.06 -18.93 -20.16
N LEU A 249 28.10 -17.86 -19.39
CA LEU A 249 29.30 -17.09 -19.10
C LEU A 249 30.22 -17.74 -18.05
N GLY A 250 29.75 -18.81 -17.37
CA GLY A 250 30.51 -19.48 -16.30
C GLY A 250 30.65 -18.64 -15.03
N SER A 251 29.90 -17.57 -14.90
CA SER A 251 30.01 -16.60 -13.80
C SER A 251 29.35 -17.04 -12.47
N GLN A 252 29.04 -18.33 -12.33
CA GLN A 252 28.35 -18.90 -11.15
C GLN A 252 29.06 -18.65 -9.80
N GLN A 253 30.37 -18.40 -9.80
CA GLN A 253 31.14 -18.20 -8.58
C GLN A 253 30.99 -16.80 -7.94
N LYS A 254 30.45 -15.81 -8.62
CA LYS A 254 30.20 -14.48 -8.06
C LYS A 254 28.73 -14.27 -7.68
N LEU A 255 28.14 -15.28 -7.06
CA LEU A 255 26.79 -15.24 -6.47
C LEU A 255 26.75 -14.30 -5.25
N GLY A 256 26.72 -13.01 -5.48
CA GLY A 256 26.62 -12.04 -4.38
C GLY A 256 26.69 -10.59 -4.86
N THR A 257 27.22 -10.36 -6.05
CA THR A 257 27.22 -9.03 -6.66
C THR A 257 26.39 -9.07 -7.95
N PRO A 258 25.29 -8.33 -8.04
CA PRO A 258 24.45 -8.30 -9.23
C PRO A 258 25.13 -7.64 -10.43
N ILE A 259 26.26 -6.98 -10.23
CA ILE A 259 26.96 -6.15 -11.23
C ILE A 259 28.36 -6.72 -11.43
N PHE A 260 28.69 -7.07 -12.69
CA PHE A 260 30.03 -7.43 -13.12
C PHE A 260 30.33 -6.75 -14.45
N ASP A 261 31.59 -6.49 -14.74
CA ASP A 261 32.03 -5.87 -15.99
C ASP A 261 32.31 -6.92 -17.06
N LEU A 262 31.87 -6.70 -18.30
CA LEU A 262 32.24 -7.53 -19.44
C LEU A 262 33.75 -7.46 -19.73
N LYS A 263 34.45 -6.48 -19.14
CA LYS A 263 35.92 -6.32 -19.23
C LYS A 263 36.66 -7.24 -18.28
N ASP A 264 36.02 -7.77 -17.24
CA ASP A 264 36.69 -8.56 -16.19
C ASP A 264 37.35 -9.83 -16.75
N GLU A 265 36.82 -10.37 -17.84
CA GLU A 265 37.37 -11.56 -18.47
C GLU A 265 37.72 -11.34 -19.95
N ALA A 266 38.94 -11.67 -20.29
CA ALA A 266 39.42 -11.57 -21.70
C ALA A 266 38.62 -12.45 -22.67
N GLY A 267 38.03 -13.54 -22.19
CA GLY A 267 37.19 -14.44 -22.97
C GLY A 267 35.84 -13.89 -23.36
N TRP A 268 35.39 -12.80 -22.78
CA TRP A 268 34.12 -12.14 -23.08
C TRP A 268 34.27 -10.94 -24.05
N ARG A 269 35.49 -10.64 -24.51
CA ARG A 269 35.77 -9.56 -25.45
C ARG A 269 34.87 -9.57 -26.69
N PRO A 270 34.51 -10.71 -27.32
CA PRO A 270 33.61 -10.72 -28.45
C PRO A 270 32.24 -10.12 -28.14
N LEU A 271 31.68 -10.41 -26.92
CA LEU A 271 30.41 -9.84 -26.48
C LEU A 271 30.53 -8.34 -26.23
N LEU A 272 31.64 -7.91 -25.63
CA LEU A 272 31.96 -6.51 -25.37
C LEU A 272 32.02 -5.71 -26.71
N ASN A 273 32.68 -6.26 -27.73
CA ASN A 273 32.78 -5.60 -29.01
C ASN A 273 31.41 -5.50 -29.71
N LEU A 274 30.59 -6.53 -29.62
CA LEU A 274 29.26 -6.55 -30.18
C LEU A 274 28.33 -5.52 -29.47
N THR A 275 28.43 -5.40 -28.15
CA THR A 275 27.69 -4.40 -27.39
C THR A 275 28.09 -2.99 -27.77
N ARG A 276 29.38 -2.70 -27.86
CA ARG A 276 29.91 -1.38 -28.26
C ARG A 276 29.53 -1.01 -29.67
N LEU A 277 29.59 -1.98 -30.60
CA LEU A 277 29.17 -1.78 -31.98
C LEU A 277 27.68 -1.38 -32.02
N SER A 278 26.84 -2.08 -31.28
CA SER A 278 25.41 -1.79 -31.24
C SER A 278 25.10 -0.44 -30.61
N VAL A 279 25.74 -0.09 -29.49
CA VAL A 279 25.58 1.22 -28.84
C VAL A 279 26.11 2.33 -29.75
N GLY A 280 27.26 2.13 -30.42
CA GLY A 280 27.86 3.15 -31.30
C GLY A 280 27.11 3.39 -32.62
N THR A 281 26.48 2.34 -33.17
CA THR A 281 25.71 2.45 -34.43
C THR A 281 24.23 2.75 -34.22
N GLY A 282 23.72 2.55 -33.01
CA GLY A 282 22.29 2.65 -32.76
C GLY A 282 21.45 1.51 -33.36
N LEU A 283 22.08 0.45 -33.86
CA LEU A 283 21.44 -0.65 -34.58
C LEU A 283 21.57 -1.97 -33.80
N SER A 284 20.59 -2.86 -33.99
CA SER A 284 20.68 -4.23 -33.51
C SER A 284 21.66 -5.03 -34.39
N HIS A 285 22.55 -5.79 -33.74
CA HIS A 285 23.50 -6.67 -34.41
C HIS A 285 23.29 -8.12 -33.99
N GLU A 286 23.66 -9.04 -34.87
CA GLU A 286 23.53 -10.47 -34.64
C GLU A 286 24.80 -11.12 -35.17
N GLU A 287 25.50 -11.90 -34.33
CA GLU A 287 26.79 -12.49 -34.64
C GLU A 287 27.02 -13.78 -33.85
N ASP A 288 27.71 -14.74 -34.50
CA ASP A 288 28.18 -15.94 -33.83
C ASP A 288 29.52 -15.68 -33.16
N VAL A 289 29.51 -15.66 -31.83
CA VAL A 289 30.67 -15.34 -31.00
C VAL A 289 31.20 -16.58 -30.30
N THR A 290 32.52 -16.70 -30.18
CA THR A 290 33.16 -17.75 -29.40
C THR A 290 33.69 -17.14 -28.10
N ILE A 291 33.14 -17.59 -26.98
CA ILE A 291 33.60 -17.17 -25.67
C ILE A 291 34.45 -18.27 -25.01
N ARG A 292 35.31 -17.87 -24.07
CA ARG A 292 36.11 -18.76 -23.24
C ARG A 292 35.99 -18.31 -21.79
N HIS A 293 35.76 -19.26 -20.90
CA HIS A 293 35.74 -18.98 -19.46
C HIS A 293 36.63 -20.01 -18.73
N GLY A 294 37.60 -19.50 -18.00
CA GLY A 294 38.51 -20.33 -17.18
C GLY A 294 39.13 -21.52 -17.94
N THR A 295 38.98 -22.71 -17.37
CA THR A 295 39.44 -23.99 -17.93
C THR A 295 38.43 -24.65 -18.85
N ASP A 296 37.25 -24.14 -18.96
CA ASP A 296 36.21 -24.68 -19.85
C ASP A 296 36.58 -24.44 -21.29
N GLY A 297 36.24 -25.40 -22.16
CA GLY A 297 36.51 -25.29 -23.61
C GLY A 297 35.72 -24.12 -24.22
N PRO A 298 36.15 -23.73 -25.46
CA PRO A 298 35.46 -22.65 -26.17
C PRO A 298 34.00 -23.00 -26.42
N ARG A 299 33.09 -22.06 -26.09
CA ARG A 299 31.65 -22.19 -26.39
C ARG A 299 31.29 -21.25 -27.53
N ARG A 300 30.56 -21.78 -28.50
CA ARG A 300 29.98 -20.97 -29.58
C ARG A 300 28.61 -20.55 -29.19
N LEU A 301 28.37 -19.24 -29.15
CA LEU A 301 27.10 -18.63 -28.84
C LEU A 301 26.63 -17.81 -30.02
N HIS A 302 25.35 -17.92 -30.32
CA HIS A 302 24.67 -16.98 -31.18
C HIS A 302 24.22 -15.79 -30.32
N ALA A 303 24.77 -14.61 -30.58
CA ALA A 303 24.53 -13.40 -29.80
C ALA A 303 23.75 -12.39 -30.65
N ARG A 304 22.62 -11.90 -30.10
CA ARG A 304 21.81 -10.85 -30.70
C ARG A 304 21.69 -9.68 -29.72
N THR A 305 21.89 -8.47 -30.21
CA THR A 305 21.74 -7.24 -29.44
C THR A 305 20.44 -6.51 -29.76
N ARG A 306 19.85 -5.88 -28.77
CA ARG A 306 18.77 -4.90 -28.94
C ARG A 306 19.03 -3.70 -28.02
N LEU A 307 18.86 -2.51 -28.57
CA LEU A 307 18.95 -1.28 -27.77
C LEU A 307 17.58 -1.00 -27.14
N ALA A 308 17.56 -0.78 -25.84
CA ALA A 308 16.40 -0.24 -25.17
C ALA A 308 16.39 1.28 -25.36
N ALA A 309 15.26 1.81 -25.84
CA ALA A 309 15.09 3.26 -25.96
C ALA A 309 15.29 3.91 -24.59
N PRO A 310 16.01 5.04 -24.50
CA PRO A 310 16.21 5.74 -23.24
C PRO A 310 14.86 6.18 -22.71
N ASN A 311 14.39 5.56 -21.62
CA ASN A 311 13.21 6.02 -20.90
C ASN A 311 13.57 7.31 -20.18
N GLY A 312 13.16 8.38 -20.72
CA GLY A 312 13.00 9.78 -20.44
C GLY A 312 13.60 10.46 -19.20
N HIS A 313 14.43 9.91 -18.33
CA HIS A 313 14.94 10.66 -17.15
C HIS A 313 16.43 10.43 -16.81
N ALA A 314 17.10 9.49 -17.44
CA ALA A 314 18.52 9.29 -17.23
C ALA A 314 19.18 8.78 -18.53
N GLY A 315 19.28 9.54 -19.54
CA GLY A 315 19.93 9.37 -20.86
C GLY A 315 20.95 8.24 -21.08
N GLU A 316 20.94 7.17 -20.28
CA GLU A 316 21.83 6.02 -20.44
C GLU A 316 21.18 5.01 -21.42
N SER A 317 21.87 4.75 -22.52
CA SER A 317 21.48 3.72 -23.47
C SER A 317 21.77 2.34 -22.88
N LEU A 318 20.75 1.52 -22.79
CA LEU A 318 20.89 0.13 -22.34
C LEU A 318 20.89 -0.80 -23.56
N CYS A 319 21.83 -1.74 -23.58
CA CYS A 319 21.91 -2.80 -24.59
C CYS A 319 21.50 -4.14 -23.97
N VAL A 320 20.49 -4.78 -24.57
CA VAL A 320 20.06 -6.12 -24.17
C VAL A 320 20.68 -7.12 -25.13
N LEU A 321 21.43 -8.08 -24.58
CA LEU A 321 22.03 -9.20 -25.36
C LEU A 321 21.23 -10.47 -25.08
N PHE A 322 20.89 -11.16 -26.13
CA PHE A 322 20.35 -12.52 -26.10
C PHE A 322 21.44 -13.48 -26.54
N LEU A 323 21.68 -14.53 -25.76
CA LEU A 323 22.73 -15.53 -25.98
C LEU A 323 22.09 -16.91 -26.09
N GLN A 324 22.38 -17.59 -27.22
CA GLN A 324 21.91 -18.97 -27.42
C GLN A 324 23.14 -19.90 -27.64
N ASP A 325 23.15 -21.05 -26.97
CA ASP A 325 24.19 -22.05 -27.21
C ASP A 325 23.89 -22.79 -28.51
N GLN A 326 24.80 -22.67 -29.49
CA GLN A 326 24.64 -23.32 -30.78
C GLN A 326 24.55 -24.85 -30.68
N ARG A 327 25.23 -25.46 -29.72
CA ARG A 327 25.18 -26.92 -29.52
C ARG A 327 23.78 -27.36 -29.10
N GLU A 328 23.14 -26.59 -28.23
CA GLU A 328 21.79 -26.88 -27.77
C GLU A 328 20.76 -26.67 -28.89
N LEU A 329 20.94 -25.61 -29.69
CA LEU A 329 20.11 -25.36 -30.86
C LEU A 329 20.19 -26.51 -31.87
N GLU A 330 21.41 -26.95 -32.20
CA GLU A 330 21.63 -28.09 -33.10
C GLU A 330 21.03 -29.39 -32.56
N ALA A 331 21.15 -29.62 -31.26
CA ALA A 331 20.57 -30.80 -30.61
C ALA A 331 19.01 -30.75 -30.64
N ARG A 332 18.39 -29.61 -30.45
CA ARG A 332 16.92 -29.41 -30.56
C ARG A 332 16.46 -29.68 -32.02
N VAL A 333 17.11 -29.07 -32.98
CA VAL A 333 16.77 -29.26 -34.39
C VAL A 333 16.92 -30.74 -34.80
N ARG A 334 17.95 -31.42 -34.33
CA ARG A 334 18.16 -32.84 -34.54
C ARG A 334 17.05 -33.70 -33.94
N THR A 335 16.63 -33.37 -32.70
CA THR A 335 15.55 -34.09 -32.00
C THR A 335 14.20 -33.88 -32.71
N GLU A 336 13.92 -32.66 -33.17
CA GLU A 336 12.70 -32.36 -33.94
C GLU A 336 12.67 -33.07 -35.27
N ARG A 337 13.80 -33.12 -35.98
CA ARG A 337 13.91 -33.89 -37.24
C ARG A 337 13.68 -35.39 -37.01
N MET A 338 14.26 -35.96 -35.93
CA MET A 338 14.03 -37.36 -35.60
C MET A 338 12.57 -37.63 -35.20
N ALA A 339 11.93 -36.74 -34.43
CA ALA A 339 10.53 -36.84 -34.08
C ALA A 339 9.60 -36.72 -35.32
N GLY A 340 9.98 -35.85 -36.26
CA GLY A 340 9.31 -35.72 -37.56
C GLY A 340 9.44 -36.99 -38.42
N MET A 341 10.63 -37.58 -38.53
CA MET A 341 10.86 -38.85 -39.23
C MET A 341 10.12 -40.01 -38.56
N GLY A 342 10.08 -40.07 -37.23
CA GLY A 342 9.33 -41.09 -36.50
C GLY A 342 7.83 -41.07 -36.81
N ARG A 343 7.23 -39.89 -36.89
CA ARG A 343 5.82 -39.73 -37.28
C ARG A 343 5.54 -40.11 -38.72
N LEU A 344 6.44 -39.75 -39.65
CA LEU A 344 6.36 -40.15 -41.05
C LEU A 344 6.52 -41.66 -41.22
N SER A 345 7.47 -42.30 -40.54
CA SER A 345 7.67 -43.75 -40.58
C SER A 345 6.45 -44.53 -40.07
N THR A 346 5.79 -44.01 -39.01
CA THR A 346 4.57 -44.62 -38.46
C THR A 346 3.39 -44.49 -39.44
N ALA A 347 3.23 -43.32 -40.07
CA ALA A 347 2.20 -43.07 -41.06
C ALA A 347 2.39 -43.95 -42.30
N VAL A 348 3.63 -44.02 -42.84
CA VAL A 348 3.97 -44.90 -43.97
C VAL A 348 3.80 -46.39 -43.64
N ALA A 349 4.17 -46.82 -42.41
CA ALA A 349 3.95 -48.20 -41.98
C ALA A 349 2.45 -48.54 -41.88
N HIS A 350 1.60 -47.61 -41.46
CA HIS A 350 0.16 -47.77 -41.46
C HIS A 350 -0.44 -47.82 -42.86
N GLU A 351 0.03 -46.96 -43.80
CA GLU A 351 -0.42 -46.93 -45.19
C GLU A 351 0.02 -48.17 -45.98
N ILE A 352 1.17 -48.76 -45.66
CA ILE A 352 1.65 -50.00 -46.30
C ILE A 352 0.93 -51.24 -45.72
N ARG A 353 0.59 -51.22 -44.41
CA ARG A 353 -0.09 -52.32 -43.75
C ARG A 353 -1.55 -52.48 -44.23
N ASN A 354 -2.23 -51.40 -44.54
CA ASN A 354 -3.63 -51.42 -44.98
C ASN A 354 -3.85 -52.21 -46.32
N PRO A 355 -3.06 -52.01 -47.41
CA PRO A 355 -3.25 -52.80 -48.61
C PRO A 355 -2.76 -54.26 -48.47
N LEU A 356 -1.77 -54.53 -47.61
CA LEU A 356 -1.29 -55.90 -47.39
C LEU A 356 -2.28 -56.77 -46.59
N SER A 357 -3.07 -56.22 -45.71
CA SER A 357 -4.13 -56.91 -44.96
C SER A 357 -5.39 -57.13 -45.79
N ALA A 358 -5.52 -56.56 -46.98
CA ALA A 358 -6.62 -56.76 -47.90
C ALA A 358 -6.35 -57.88 -48.96
N ILE A 359 -5.15 -58.47 -48.96
CA ILE A 359 -4.72 -59.52 -49.93
C ILE A 359 -4.63 -60.90 -49.25
N THR A 360 -4.84 -60.98 -47.92
CA THR A 360 -4.99 -62.24 -47.18
C THR A 360 -6.45 -62.47 -46.86
#